data_c6fa32891aee0772548505de80abde4a
#
_entry.id   c6fa32891aee0772548505de80abde4a
#
_cell.length_a   1.000
_cell.length_b   1.000
_cell.length_c   1.000
_cell.angle_alpha   90.00
_cell.angle_beta   90.00
_cell.angle_gamma   90.00
#
_symmetry.space_group_name_H-M   'P 1'
#
loop_
_entity.id
_entity.type
_entity.pdbx_description
1 polymer ?
#
loop_
_entity_poly.entity_id
_entity_poly.type
_entity_poly.pdbx_seq_one_letter_code
_entity_poly.pdbx_strand_id
1 'polypeptide(L)'
;MDNRKKIEECYRLLYEGMVNKDEELLQKVLDPSFALVHMTGMRQPKAEFIRAVMDGTLNYSSARHQHIDVDIKGKEAELTGKSLVHAAVFGGGWHTWRLQLRCSLKETDGVWLITEARASTY
;
A
#
# COMPACT_ATOMS: atom_id res chain seq x y z
N MET A 1 -15.10 -0.70 -15.94
CA MET A 1 -14.78 -0.10 -14.63
C MET A 1 -14.07 1.22 -14.86
N ASP A 2 -14.47 2.28 -14.21
CA ASP A 2 -13.80 3.57 -14.37
C ASP A 2 -12.44 3.60 -13.67
N ASN A 3 -11.62 4.60 -13.99
CA ASN A 3 -10.26 4.70 -13.45
C ASN A 3 -10.24 4.90 -11.94
N ARG A 4 -11.20 5.66 -11.39
CA ARG A 4 -11.27 5.86 -9.94
C ARG A 4 -11.43 4.54 -9.21
N LYS A 5 -12.33 3.68 -9.67
CA LYS A 5 -12.56 2.36 -9.06
C LYS A 5 -11.34 1.46 -9.19
N LYS A 6 -10.66 1.50 -10.34
CA LYS A 6 -9.42 0.73 -10.54
C LYS A 6 -8.34 1.16 -9.55
N ILE A 7 -8.22 2.46 -9.32
CA ILE A 7 -7.21 3.01 -8.40
C ILE A 7 -7.56 2.65 -6.96
N GLU A 8 -8.82 2.78 -6.56
CA GLU A 8 -9.27 2.35 -5.24
C GLU A 8 -9.02 0.87 -5.01
N GLU A 9 -9.23 0.06 -6.04
CA GLU A 9 -8.99 -1.38 -5.98
C GLU A 9 -7.50 -1.68 -5.76
N CYS A 10 -6.59 -0.91 -6.37
CA CYS A 10 -5.15 -1.07 -6.12
C CYS A 10 -4.81 -0.92 -4.63
N TYR A 11 -5.43 0.04 -3.96
CA TYR A 11 -5.23 0.25 -2.53
C TYR A 11 -5.74 -0.95 -1.72
N ARG A 12 -6.93 -1.46 -2.05
CA ARG A 12 -7.49 -2.63 -1.37
C ARG A 12 -6.62 -3.86 -1.59
N LEU A 13 -6.16 -4.06 -2.82
CA LEU A 13 -5.31 -5.21 -3.15
C LEU A 13 -3.94 -5.12 -2.48
N LEU A 14 -3.39 -3.92 -2.31
CA LEU A 14 -2.15 -3.73 -1.55
C LEU A 14 -2.32 -4.29 -0.13
N TYR A 15 -3.37 -3.88 0.56
CA TYR A 15 -3.61 -4.37 1.92
C TYR A 15 -3.94 -5.87 1.95
N GLU A 16 -4.70 -6.36 0.99
CA GLU A 16 -4.99 -7.80 0.89
C GLU A 16 -3.70 -8.60 0.74
N GLY A 17 -2.79 -8.15 -0.12
CA GLY A 17 -1.48 -8.79 -0.29
C GLY A 17 -0.66 -8.76 0.99
N MET A 18 -0.70 -7.65 1.72
CA MET A 18 0.03 -7.50 2.99
C MET A 18 -0.55 -8.41 4.08
N VAL A 19 -1.86 -8.43 4.24
CA VAL A 19 -2.53 -9.22 5.28
C VAL A 19 -2.39 -10.71 5.00
N ASN A 20 -2.58 -11.14 3.77
CA ASN A 20 -2.54 -12.55 3.38
C ASN A 20 -1.13 -13.06 3.04
N LYS A 21 -0.13 -12.18 3.09
CA LYS A 21 1.24 -12.50 2.67
C LYS A 21 1.25 -13.12 1.28
N ASP A 22 0.53 -12.47 0.35
CA ASP A 22 0.37 -12.93 -1.03
C ASP A 22 1.39 -12.22 -1.91
N GLU A 23 2.52 -12.86 -2.13
CA GLU A 23 3.61 -12.30 -2.90
C GLU A 23 3.21 -12.01 -4.35
N GLU A 24 2.48 -12.93 -4.99
CA GLU A 24 2.04 -12.75 -6.38
C GLU A 24 1.18 -11.50 -6.53
N LEU A 25 0.27 -11.29 -5.58
CA LEU A 25 -0.61 -10.13 -5.61
C LEU A 25 0.18 -8.84 -5.44
N LEU A 26 1.12 -8.81 -4.49
CA LEU A 26 1.99 -7.65 -4.29
C LEU A 26 2.84 -7.36 -5.52
N GLN A 27 3.40 -8.38 -6.15
CA GLN A 27 4.16 -8.21 -7.40
C GLN A 27 3.30 -7.59 -8.49
N LYS A 28 2.03 -7.95 -8.52
CA LYS A 28 1.11 -7.52 -9.58
C LYS A 28 0.64 -6.08 -9.45
N VAL A 29 0.39 -5.59 -8.21
CA VAL A 29 -0.15 -4.25 -7.99
C VAL A 29 0.91 -3.18 -7.83
N LEU A 30 2.16 -3.56 -7.57
CA LEU A 30 3.25 -2.62 -7.34
C LEU A 30 4.09 -2.46 -8.60
N ASP A 31 4.33 -1.19 -8.98
CA ASP A 31 5.24 -0.90 -10.09
C ASP A 31 6.66 -1.36 -9.74
N PRO A 32 7.50 -1.71 -10.74
CA PRO A 32 8.91 -2.03 -10.47
C PRO A 32 9.67 -0.97 -9.69
N SER A 33 9.26 0.30 -9.83
CA SER A 33 9.87 1.43 -9.11
C SER A 33 9.32 1.66 -7.71
N PHE A 34 8.37 0.83 -7.27
CA PHE A 34 7.70 1.04 -5.99
C PHE A 34 8.67 1.13 -4.82
N ALA A 35 8.33 2.00 -3.87
CA ALA A 35 8.94 2.02 -2.55
C ALA A 35 7.89 2.41 -1.51
N LEU A 36 8.00 1.83 -0.33
CA LEU A 36 7.26 2.26 0.84
C LEU A 36 8.14 3.19 1.65
N VAL A 37 7.63 4.38 1.96
CA VAL A 37 8.31 5.34 2.83
C VAL A 37 7.62 5.30 4.19
N HIS A 38 8.34 4.82 5.20
CA HIS A 38 7.83 4.70 6.56
C HIS A 38 7.75 6.06 7.25
N MET A 39 7.05 6.11 8.39
CA MET A 39 6.89 7.35 9.17
C MET A 39 8.23 7.93 9.61
N THR A 40 9.25 7.09 9.78
CA THR A 40 10.60 7.50 10.13
C THR A 40 11.38 8.12 8.96
N GLY A 41 10.82 8.04 7.75
CA GLY A 41 11.51 8.42 6.53
C GLY A 41 12.27 7.28 5.88
N MET A 42 12.33 6.11 6.50
CA MET A 42 13.00 4.95 5.93
C MET A 42 12.28 4.51 4.65
N ARG A 43 13.05 4.32 3.58
CA ARG A 43 12.53 3.94 2.27
C ARG A 43 12.84 2.48 1.98
N GLN A 44 11.80 1.69 1.71
CA GLN A 44 11.95 0.29 1.31
C GLN A 44 11.56 0.12 -0.14
N PRO A 45 12.51 -0.20 -1.05
CA PRO A 45 12.18 -0.56 -2.42
C PRO A 45 11.29 -1.80 -2.48
N LYS A 46 10.66 -2.02 -3.63
CA LYS A 46 9.67 -3.08 -3.82
C LYS A 46 10.14 -4.45 -3.30
N ALA A 47 11.35 -4.89 -3.67
CA ALA A 47 11.85 -6.20 -3.27
C ALA A 47 12.02 -6.32 -1.75
N GLU A 48 12.54 -5.27 -1.11
CA GLU A 48 12.72 -5.25 0.34
C GLU A 48 11.38 -5.22 1.07
N PHE A 49 10.42 -4.43 0.56
CA PHE A 49 9.10 -4.35 1.12
C PHE A 49 8.40 -5.70 1.09
N ILE A 50 8.40 -6.35 -0.07
CA ILE A 50 7.75 -7.67 -0.22
C ILE A 50 8.42 -8.69 0.69
N ARG A 51 9.74 -8.70 0.75
CA ARG A 51 10.47 -9.61 1.65
C ARG A 51 10.08 -9.38 3.11
N ALA A 52 9.97 -8.12 3.53
CA ALA A 52 9.59 -7.78 4.91
C ALA A 52 8.16 -8.23 5.23
N VAL A 53 7.25 -8.17 4.28
CA VAL A 53 5.89 -8.69 4.45
C VAL A 53 5.93 -10.21 4.56
N MET A 54 6.67 -10.87 3.68
CA MET A 54 6.71 -12.34 3.62
C MET A 54 7.38 -12.95 4.85
N ASP A 55 8.43 -12.32 5.39
CA ASP A 55 9.16 -12.87 6.54
C ASP A 55 8.60 -12.42 7.90
N GLY A 56 7.57 -11.59 7.91
CA GLY A 56 6.92 -11.16 9.15
C GLY A 56 7.55 -9.94 9.83
N THR A 57 8.58 -9.32 9.23
CA THR A 57 9.13 -8.05 9.73
C THR A 57 8.05 -6.98 9.73
N LEU A 58 7.24 -6.96 8.66
CA LEU A 58 6.01 -6.17 8.57
C LEU A 58 4.85 -7.16 8.61
N ASN A 59 4.26 -7.34 9.76
CA ASN A 59 3.25 -8.37 9.97
C ASN A 59 1.87 -7.74 10.16
N TYR A 60 0.99 -7.95 9.20
CA TYR A 60 -0.35 -7.37 9.19
C TYR A 60 -1.40 -8.47 9.36
N SER A 61 -2.32 -8.29 10.31
CA SER A 61 -3.39 -9.28 10.52
C SER A 61 -4.72 -8.82 9.95
N SER A 62 -4.99 -7.52 9.91
CA SER A 62 -6.23 -6.99 9.35
C SER A 62 -6.08 -5.53 8.95
N ALA A 63 -6.91 -5.10 8.03
CA ALA A 63 -7.02 -3.69 7.65
C ALA A 63 -8.48 -3.37 7.41
N ARG A 64 -8.96 -2.26 7.99
CA ARG A 64 -10.32 -1.78 7.82
C ARG A 64 -10.27 -0.37 7.26
N HIS A 65 -10.68 -0.24 6.01
CA HIS A 65 -10.61 1.03 5.29
C HIS A 65 -11.72 1.95 5.75
N GLN A 66 -11.37 3.17 6.12
CA GLN A 66 -12.32 4.16 6.61
C GLN A 66 -12.58 5.28 5.61
N HIS A 67 -11.55 5.64 4.82
CA HIS A 67 -11.66 6.73 3.87
C HIS A 67 -10.65 6.53 2.74
N ILE A 68 -11.09 6.76 1.51
CA ILE A 68 -10.23 6.69 0.33
C ILE A 68 -10.57 7.88 -0.58
N ASP A 69 -9.58 8.74 -0.80
CA ASP A 69 -9.68 9.86 -1.74
C ASP A 69 -8.76 9.62 -2.92
N VAL A 70 -9.22 9.93 -4.12
CA VAL A 70 -8.46 9.77 -5.35
C VAL A 70 -8.49 11.06 -6.15
N ASP A 71 -7.31 11.50 -6.60
CA ASP A 71 -7.15 12.63 -7.51
C ASP A 71 -6.41 12.14 -8.75
N ILE A 72 -7.08 12.21 -9.91
CA ILE A 72 -6.55 11.69 -11.17
C ILE A 72 -6.14 12.83 -12.07
N LYS A 73 -4.91 12.77 -12.60
CA LYS A 73 -4.38 13.73 -13.57
C LYS A 73 -3.79 12.97 -14.74
N GLY A 74 -4.61 12.75 -15.80
CA GLY A 74 -4.17 12.01 -16.97
C GLY A 74 -3.86 10.55 -16.64
N LYS A 75 -2.62 10.16 -16.85
CA LYS A 75 -2.15 8.80 -16.56
C LYS A 75 -1.46 8.67 -15.21
N GLU A 76 -1.61 9.67 -14.36
CA GLU A 76 -1.08 9.66 -13.00
C GLU A 76 -2.22 9.89 -12.01
N ALA A 77 -2.06 9.40 -10.79
CA ALA A 77 -3.04 9.61 -9.74
C ALA A 77 -2.38 9.63 -8.38
N GLU A 78 -3.03 10.34 -7.45
CA GLU A 78 -2.69 10.32 -6.04
C GLU A 78 -3.89 9.76 -5.30
N LEU A 79 -3.64 8.84 -4.37
CA LEU A 79 -4.66 8.29 -3.51
C LEU A 79 -4.25 8.54 -2.05
N THR A 80 -5.19 9.01 -1.24
CA THR A 80 -5.00 9.09 0.21
C THR A 80 -5.98 8.14 0.86
N GLY A 81 -5.47 7.10 1.51
CA GLY A 81 -6.28 6.10 2.18
C GLY A 81 -6.05 6.13 3.68
N LYS A 82 -7.13 6.08 4.46
CA LYS A 82 -7.09 6.01 5.92
C LYS A 82 -7.71 4.69 6.35
N SER A 83 -6.95 3.91 7.13
CA SER A 83 -7.38 2.58 7.53
C SER A 83 -6.98 2.29 8.97
N LEU A 84 -7.80 1.49 9.64
CA LEU A 84 -7.42 0.90 10.92
C LEU A 84 -6.69 -0.41 10.61
N VAL A 85 -5.42 -0.47 11.00
CA VAL A 85 -4.54 -1.57 10.61
C VAL A 85 -4.01 -2.24 11.87
N HIS A 86 -4.29 -3.53 12.05
CA HIS A 86 -3.74 -4.30 13.16
C HIS A 86 -2.45 -4.96 12.70
N ALA A 87 -1.34 -4.54 13.30
CA ALA A 87 -0.01 -4.94 12.81
C ALA A 87 1.02 -5.01 13.93
N ALA A 88 2.02 -5.86 13.73
CA ALA A 88 3.24 -5.91 14.50
C ALA A 88 4.38 -5.67 13.54
N VAL A 89 5.16 -4.61 13.75
CA VAL A 89 6.21 -4.20 12.82
C VAL A 89 7.57 -4.16 13.50
N PHE A 90 8.59 -4.59 12.76
CA PHE A 90 9.99 -4.55 13.20
C PHE A 90 10.22 -5.22 14.57
N GLY A 91 9.57 -6.37 14.79
CA GLY A 91 9.70 -7.13 16.03
C GLY A 91 8.96 -6.54 17.22
N GLY A 92 8.16 -5.49 17.03
CA GLY A 92 7.33 -4.91 18.09
C GLY A 92 6.08 -5.72 18.36
N GLY A 93 5.29 -5.28 19.35
CA GLY A 93 4.03 -5.93 19.68
C GLY A 93 2.91 -5.56 18.73
N TRP A 94 1.78 -6.26 18.88
CA TRP A 94 0.58 -6.02 18.07
C TRP A 94 -0.14 -4.76 18.54
N HIS A 95 -0.44 -3.87 17.58
CA HIS A 95 -1.17 -2.63 17.83
C HIS A 95 -2.15 -2.37 16.69
N THR A 96 -3.21 -1.64 16.98
CA THR A 96 -4.09 -1.12 15.94
C THR A 96 -3.65 0.32 15.64
N TRP A 97 -3.23 0.51 14.39
CA TRP A 97 -2.71 1.79 13.91
C TRP A 97 -3.78 2.53 13.13
N ARG A 98 -3.91 3.82 13.38
CA ARG A 98 -4.67 4.71 12.48
C ARG A 98 -3.70 5.14 11.40
N LEU A 99 -3.64 4.34 10.35
CA LEU A 99 -2.61 4.49 9.31
C LEU A 99 -3.17 5.18 8.09
N GLN A 100 -2.45 6.22 7.63
CA GLN A 100 -2.73 6.88 6.38
C GLN A 100 -1.63 6.55 5.39
N LEU A 101 -2.02 6.12 4.20
CA LEU A 101 -1.09 5.95 3.09
C LEU A 101 -1.42 6.95 2.00
N ARG A 102 -0.42 7.70 1.56
CA ARG A 102 -0.50 8.49 0.34
C ARG A 102 0.20 7.71 -0.75
N CYS A 103 -0.57 7.26 -1.73
CA CYS A 103 -0.07 6.42 -2.80
C CYS A 103 -0.02 7.22 -4.08
N SER A 104 1.11 7.14 -4.79
CA SER A 104 1.23 7.63 -6.15
C SER A 104 1.04 6.45 -7.08
N LEU A 105 0.29 6.64 -8.16
CA LEU A 105 0.01 5.59 -9.13
C LEU A 105 0.22 6.13 -10.53
N LYS A 106 0.53 5.22 -11.46
CA LYS A 106 0.56 5.55 -12.89
C LYS A 106 -0.14 4.47 -13.70
N GLU A 107 -0.67 4.87 -14.84
CA GLU A 107 -1.34 3.97 -15.78
C GLU A 107 -0.46 3.74 -16.99
N THR A 108 -0.32 2.47 -17.37
CA THR A 108 0.34 2.06 -18.61
C THR A 108 -0.55 1.02 -19.26
N ASP A 109 -1.00 1.28 -20.49
CA ASP A 109 -1.87 0.37 -21.26
C ASP A 109 -3.13 -0.06 -20.49
N GLY A 110 -3.74 0.90 -19.77
CA GLY A 110 -4.98 0.66 -19.02
C GLY A 110 -4.78 0.02 -17.65
N VAL A 111 -3.54 -0.26 -17.25
CA VAL A 111 -3.22 -0.87 -15.97
C VAL A 111 -2.63 0.16 -15.02
N TRP A 112 -3.26 0.33 -13.86
CA TRP A 112 -2.75 1.22 -12.82
C TRP A 112 -1.86 0.44 -11.87
N LEU A 113 -0.66 0.96 -11.60
CA LEU A 113 0.28 0.38 -10.64
C LEU A 113 0.69 1.44 -9.61
N ILE A 114 0.90 0.99 -8.37
CA ILE A 114 1.36 1.88 -7.29
C ILE A 114 2.86 2.08 -7.42
N THR A 115 3.29 3.33 -7.53
CA THR A 115 4.71 3.68 -7.67
C THR A 115 5.36 4.08 -6.36
N GLU A 116 4.57 4.53 -5.38
CA GLU A 116 5.08 4.89 -4.06
C GLU A 116 3.93 4.90 -3.06
N ALA A 117 4.22 4.53 -1.83
CA ALA A 117 3.30 4.72 -0.71
C ALA A 117 4.05 5.36 0.44
N ARG A 118 3.48 6.43 1.01
CA ARG A 118 4.04 7.13 2.17
C ARG A 118 3.12 6.93 3.36
N ALA A 119 3.69 6.42 4.45
CA ALA A 119 2.94 6.13 5.67
C ALA A 119 2.98 7.30 6.64
N SER A 120 1.83 7.55 7.26
CA SER A 120 1.69 8.49 8.37
C SER A 120 0.54 8.02 9.24
N THR A 121 0.27 8.71 10.34
CA THR A 121 -0.91 8.45 11.16
C THR A 121 -1.96 9.53 10.95
N TYR A 122 -3.17 9.26 11.39
CA TYR A 122 -4.23 10.25 11.30
C TYR A 122 -5.09 10.27 12.56
#